data_970257b11b5e1160241033812d54542b
#
_entry.id   970257b11b5e1160241033812d54542b
#
_cell.length_a   1.000
_cell.length_b   1.000
_cell.length_c   1.000
_cell.angle_alpha   90.00
_cell.angle_beta   90.00
_cell.angle_gamma   90.00
#
_symmetry.space_group_name_H-M   'P 1'
#
loop_
_entity.id
_entity.type
_entity.pdbx_description
1 polymer ?
#
loop_
_entity_poly.entity_id
_entity_poly.type
_entity_poly.pdbx_seq_one_letter_code
_entity_poly.pdbx_strand_id
1 'polypeptide(L)'
;MTIRYEANPPKILPNVNKDESIKKFVEKIKTISKKCDAIHLTENVLGHERVSPLEIGKILKQEIPDHPITVSLRVRDKNEEEIKKFVETCIATNIEGILILMGDPSQSKSQDLGLIPSSVVSNLKKKYETKIDLYLSISNKPNFLKIGKKIKANPKGFMTQV
;
A
#
# COMPACT_ATOMS: atom_id res chain seq x y z
N MET A 1 20.61 -9.34 3.03
CA MET A 1 19.76 -8.28 3.65
C MET A 1 19.02 -7.61 2.52
N THR A 2 17.70 -7.49 2.58
CA THR A 2 16.89 -6.87 1.52
C THR A 2 16.53 -5.45 1.94
N ILE A 3 16.81 -4.47 1.09
CA ILE A 3 16.49 -3.06 1.32
C ILE A 3 15.22 -2.70 0.57
N ARG A 4 14.17 -2.32 1.30
CA ARG A 4 12.93 -1.80 0.74
C ARG A 4 12.84 -0.30 0.99
N TYR A 5 12.75 0.48 -0.08
CA TYR A 5 12.58 1.93 0.01
C TYR A 5 11.11 2.30 0.12
N GLU A 6 10.74 2.99 1.21
CA GLU A 6 9.39 3.55 1.36
C GLU A 6 9.29 4.90 0.66
N ALA A 7 8.32 5.07 -0.20
CA ALA A 7 8.09 6.28 -0.98
C ALA A 7 6.66 6.80 -0.80
N ASN A 8 6.56 8.08 -0.50
CA ASN A 8 5.28 8.77 -0.39
C ASN A 8 4.91 9.38 -1.75
N PRO A 9 3.83 8.94 -2.43
CA PRO A 9 3.34 9.56 -3.66
C PRO A 9 3.14 11.07 -3.52
N PRO A 10 3.15 11.84 -4.63
CA PRO A 10 2.99 13.29 -4.60
C PRO A 10 1.69 13.71 -3.93
N LYS A 11 1.71 14.81 -3.18
CA LYS A 11 0.49 15.45 -2.66
C LYS A 11 -0.33 16.04 -3.80
N ILE A 12 -1.65 15.96 -3.68
CA ILE A 12 -2.57 16.65 -4.58
C ILE A 12 -2.77 18.07 -4.02
N LEU A 13 -2.30 19.06 -4.75
CA LEU A 13 -2.37 20.47 -4.34
C LEU A 13 -3.09 21.28 -5.43
N PRO A 14 -3.95 22.25 -5.07
CA PRO A 14 -4.79 22.99 -6.04
C PRO A 14 -4.02 23.71 -7.15
N ASN A 15 -2.81 24.19 -6.86
CA ASN A 15 -2.01 25.01 -7.79
C ASN A 15 -0.78 24.27 -8.35
N VAL A 16 -0.75 22.95 -8.27
CA VAL A 16 0.37 22.14 -8.75
C VAL A 16 -0.12 21.18 -9.83
N ASN A 17 0.57 21.16 -10.96
CA ASN A 17 0.26 20.22 -12.03
C ASN A 17 0.52 18.78 -11.55
N LYS A 18 -0.55 17.97 -11.48
CA LYS A 18 -0.52 16.58 -11.01
C LYS A 18 0.41 15.73 -11.89
N ASP A 19 0.30 15.84 -13.20
CA ASP A 19 1.05 15.00 -14.14
C ASP A 19 2.56 15.31 -14.10
N GLU A 20 2.92 16.58 -13.96
CA GLU A 20 4.32 16.98 -13.77
C GLU A 20 4.89 16.46 -12.45
N SER A 21 4.10 16.50 -11.38
CA SER A 21 4.48 15.97 -10.07
C SER A 21 4.68 14.45 -10.12
N ILE A 22 3.81 13.72 -10.81
CA ILE A 22 3.93 12.28 -11.04
C ILE A 22 5.20 11.99 -11.83
N LYS A 23 5.44 12.70 -12.93
CA LYS A 23 6.64 12.51 -13.77
C LYS A 23 7.93 12.69 -12.97
N LYS A 24 8.05 13.79 -12.22
CA LYS A 24 9.22 14.04 -11.36
C LYS A 24 9.40 12.94 -10.30
N PHE A 25 8.30 12.49 -9.70
CA PHE A 25 8.33 11.41 -8.72
C PHE A 25 8.79 10.09 -9.34
N VAL A 26 8.25 9.70 -10.48
CA VAL A 26 8.64 8.47 -11.21
C VAL A 26 10.13 8.46 -11.55
N GLU A 27 10.66 9.56 -12.10
CA GLU A 27 12.11 9.67 -12.39
C GLU A 27 12.97 9.55 -11.14
N LYS A 28 12.54 10.15 -10.03
CA LYS A 28 13.21 9.97 -8.73
C LYS A 28 13.22 8.50 -8.31
N ILE A 29 12.08 7.81 -8.39
CA ILE A 29 11.96 6.40 -8.01
C ILE A 29 12.82 5.50 -8.92
N LYS A 30 12.86 5.74 -10.22
CA LYS A 30 13.76 5.04 -11.17
C LYS A 30 15.24 5.17 -10.78
N THR A 31 15.63 6.32 -10.27
CA THR A 31 17.01 6.52 -9.78
C THR A 31 17.25 5.75 -8.47
N ILE A 32 16.30 5.76 -7.56
CA ILE A 32 16.38 5.08 -6.27
C ILE A 32 16.35 3.56 -6.43
N SER A 33 15.53 3.03 -7.36
CA SER A 33 15.41 1.59 -7.59
C SER A 33 16.74 0.90 -7.92
N LYS A 34 17.70 1.64 -8.47
CA LYS A 34 19.07 1.12 -8.71
C LYS A 34 19.89 0.89 -7.41
N LYS A 35 19.38 1.33 -6.25
CA LYS A 35 20.06 1.29 -4.95
C LYS A 35 19.28 0.54 -3.87
N CYS A 36 18.14 -0.06 -4.20
CA CYS A 36 17.32 -0.84 -3.29
C CYS A 36 16.72 -2.05 -4.00
N ASP A 37 16.30 -3.05 -3.22
CA ASP A 37 15.78 -4.30 -3.76
C ASP A 37 14.27 -4.27 -4.02
N ALA A 38 13.55 -3.32 -3.43
CA ALA A 38 12.11 -3.17 -3.58
C ALA A 38 11.63 -1.76 -3.24
N ILE A 39 10.49 -1.36 -3.80
CA ILE A 39 9.80 -0.09 -3.50
C ILE A 39 8.50 -0.38 -2.76
N HIS A 40 8.19 0.41 -1.73
CA HIS A 40 6.89 0.44 -1.08
C HIS A 40 6.24 1.82 -1.26
N LEU A 41 5.05 1.87 -1.84
CA LEU A 41 4.28 3.10 -2.04
C LEU A 41 3.22 3.24 -0.96
N THR A 42 3.28 4.33 -0.20
CA THR A 42 2.33 4.59 0.89
C THR A 42 1.03 5.22 0.39
N GLU A 43 -0.05 5.12 1.18
CA GLU A 43 -1.34 5.76 0.91
C GLU A 43 -1.64 6.82 1.98
N ASN A 44 -1.88 8.08 1.55
CA ASN A 44 -2.40 9.20 2.38
C ASN A 44 -1.75 9.33 3.78
N VAL A 45 -0.44 9.37 3.82
CA VAL A 45 0.32 9.50 5.07
C VAL A 45 -0.04 10.81 5.78
N LEU A 46 -0.27 10.74 7.09
CA LEU A 46 -0.68 11.86 7.95
C LEU A 46 -1.99 12.55 7.49
N GLY A 47 -2.90 11.82 6.87
CA GLY A 47 -4.18 12.34 6.42
C GLY A 47 -4.12 13.28 5.20
N HIS A 48 -2.94 13.53 4.62
CA HIS A 48 -2.81 14.32 3.40
C HIS A 48 -3.22 13.53 2.17
N GLU A 49 -4.06 14.14 1.34
CA GLU A 49 -4.45 13.56 0.06
C GLU A 49 -3.25 13.50 -0.89
N ARG A 50 -3.02 12.33 -1.45
CA ARG A 50 -1.91 12.04 -2.37
C ARG A 50 -2.41 11.29 -3.60
N VAL A 51 -1.61 11.32 -4.64
CA VAL A 51 -1.81 10.44 -5.81
C VAL A 51 -1.87 9.00 -5.33
N SER A 52 -2.84 8.24 -5.83
CA SER A 52 -3.04 6.85 -5.43
C SER A 52 -1.75 6.02 -5.60
N PRO A 53 -1.35 5.23 -4.60
CA PRO A 53 -0.20 4.33 -4.74
C PRO A 53 -0.40 3.32 -5.87
N LEU A 54 -1.66 2.95 -6.16
CA LEU A 54 -1.99 2.06 -7.27
C LEU A 54 -1.75 2.74 -8.63
N GLU A 55 -2.09 4.03 -8.78
CA GLU A 55 -1.82 4.82 -9.98
C GLU A 55 -0.31 4.90 -10.24
N ILE A 56 0.46 5.25 -9.23
CA ILE A 56 1.93 5.30 -9.31
C ILE A 56 2.52 3.91 -9.56
N GLY A 57 2.04 2.88 -8.87
CA GLY A 57 2.51 1.50 -9.03
C GLY A 57 2.35 1.00 -10.47
N LYS A 58 1.22 1.30 -11.13
CA LYS A 58 1.00 0.97 -12.55
C LYS A 58 2.04 1.63 -13.46
N ILE A 59 2.31 2.91 -13.27
CA ILE A 59 3.30 3.63 -14.06
C ILE A 59 4.70 3.04 -13.83
N LEU A 60 5.05 2.80 -12.57
CA LEU A 60 6.36 2.22 -12.25
C LEU A 60 6.53 0.80 -12.81
N LYS A 61 5.49 -0.04 -12.85
CA LYS A 61 5.56 -1.38 -13.47
C LYS A 61 5.74 -1.32 -14.99
N GLN A 62 5.38 -0.21 -15.63
CA GLN A 62 5.71 0.03 -17.05
C GLN A 62 7.16 0.49 -17.22
N GLU A 63 7.67 1.33 -16.32
CA GLU A 63 9.01 1.94 -16.40
C GLU A 63 10.14 1.04 -15.87
N ILE A 64 9.86 0.25 -14.84
CA ILE A 64 10.80 -0.68 -14.17
C ILE A 64 10.10 -2.02 -13.87
N PRO A 65 9.72 -2.80 -14.92
CA PRO A 65 8.84 -3.98 -14.80
C PRO A 65 9.36 -5.05 -13.85
N ASP A 66 10.67 -5.26 -13.81
CA ASP A 66 11.30 -6.31 -12.99
C ASP A 66 11.56 -5.89 -11.55
N HIS A 67 11.37 -4.61 -11.22
CA HIS A 67 11.61 -4.14 -9.85
C HIS A 67 10.40 -4.42 -8.96
N PRO A 68 10.58 -5.09 -7.79
CA PRO A 68 9.49 -5.41 -6.89
C PRO A 68 8.83 -4.16 -6.31
N ILE A 69 7.50 -4.07 -6.46
CA ILE A 69 6.69 -2.95 -5.97
C ILE A 69 5.60 -3.48 -5.06
N THR A 70 5.48 -2.90 -3.88
CA THR A 70 4.36 -3.10 -2.97
C THR A 70 3.63 -1.78 -2.73
N VAL A 71 2.33 -1.85 -2.47
CA VAL A 71 1.48 -0.67 -2.25
C VAL A 71 0.74 -0.77 -0.93
N SER A 72 0.46 0.37 -0.29
CA SER A 72 -0.46 0.41 0.85
C SER A 72 -1.92 0.41 0.40
N LEU A 73 -2.77 -0.24 1.18
CA LEU A 73 -4.22 -0.19 1.08
C LEU A 73 -4.82 0.15 2.44
N ARG A 74 -5.40 1.33 2.55
CA ARG A 74 -6.19 1.73 3.71
C ARG A 74 -7.57 1.09 3.62
N VAL A 75 -8.04 0.50 4.73
CA VAL A 75 -9.38 -0.12 4.74
C VAL A 75 -10.44 0.71 5.46
N ARG A 76 -10.05 1.79 6.16
CA ARG A 76 -10.95 2.61 6.97
C ARG A 76 -12.18 3.11 6.21
N ASP A 77 -11.97 3.59 5.01
CA ASP A 77 -12.94 4.33 4.19
C ASP A 77 -13.25 3.62 2.86
N LYS A 78 -12.99 2.31 2.79
CA LYS A 78 -13.27 1.50 1.61
C LYS A 78 -14.25 0.38 1.92
N ASN A 79 -15.19 0.15 1.02
CA ASN A 79 -16.06 -1.01 1.06
C ASN A 79 -15.37 -2.26 0.45
N GLU A 80 -16.00 -3.41 0.59
CA GLU A 80 -15.42 -4.69 0.12
C GLU A 80 -15.20 -4.73 -1.41
N GLU A 81 -16.08 -4.09 -2.19
CA GLU A 81 -15.97 -4.06 -3.65
C GLU A 81 -14.79 -3.18 -4.10
N GLU A 82 -14.56 -2.05 -3.44
CA GLU A 82 -13.40 -1.20 -3.69
C GLU A 82 -12.08 -1.91 -3.35
N ILE A 83 -12.05 -2.63 -2.23
CA ILE A 83 -10.90 -3.46 -1.83
C ILE A 83 -10.65 -4.56 -2.87
N LYS A 84 -11.69 -5.27 -3.29
CA LYS A 84 -11.60 -6.31 -4.31
C LYS A 84 -11.03 -5.75 -5.62
N LYS A 85 -11.60 -4.65 -6.13
CA LYS A 85 -11.13 -3.98 -7.35
C LYS A 85 -9.68 -3.55 -7.25
N PHE A 86 -9.27 -3.03 -6.09
CA PHE A 86 -7.87 -2.64 -5.83
C PHE A 86 -6.94 -3.84 -5.94
N VAL A 87 -7.28 -4.95 -5.27
CA VAL A 87 -6.47 -6.19 -5.28
C VAL A 87 -6.39 -6.79 -6.69
N GLU A 88 -7.50 -6.90 -7.39
CA GLU A 88 -7.55 -7.41 -8.77
C GLU A 88 -6.73 -6.56 -9.72
N THR A 89 -6.73 -5.22 -9.52
CA THR A 89 -5.89 -4.33 -10.30
C THR A 89 -4.40 -4.51 -9.98
N CYS A 90 -4.03 -4.70 -8.71
CA CYS A 90 -2.65 -5.02 -8.34
C CYS A 90 -2.16 -6.29 -9.03
N ILE A 91 -2.97 -7.35 -9.02
CA ILE A 91 -2.66 -8.63 -9.67
C ILE A 91 -2.48 -8.42 -11.20
N ALA A 92 -3.43 -7.74 -11.83
CA ALA A 92 -3.40 -7.48 -13.29
C ALA A 92 -2.22 -6.61 -13.74
N THR A 93 -1.62 -5.83 -12.84
CA THR A 93 -0.48 -4.95 -13.12
C THR A 93 0.85 -5.48 -12.56
N ASN A 94 0.90 -6.73 -12.13
CA ASN A 94 2.10 -7.36 -11.56
C ASN A 94 2.70 -6.59 -10.37
N ILE A 95 1.87 -5.96 -9.54
CA ILE A 95 2.28 -5.44 -8.24
C ILE A 95 2.38 -6.63 -7.29
N GLU A 96 3.56 -6.82 -6.68
CA GLU A 96 3.90 -8.05 -5.94
C GLU A 96 3.19 -8.17 -4.60
N GLY A 97 2.82 -7.05 -3.97
CA GLY A 97 2.17 -7.16 -2.67
C GLY A 97 1.45 -5.91 -2.20
N ILE A 98 0.59 -6.11 -1.19
CA ILE A 98 -0.23 -5.07 -0.60
C ILE A 98 -0.02 -5.05 0.91
N LEU A 99 0.35 -3.90 1.47
CA LEU A 99 0.30 -3.63 2.90
C LEU A 99 -1.11 -3.16 3.29
N ILE A 100 -1.83 -3.99 4.01
CA ILE A 100 -3.19 -3.68 4.47
C ILE A 100 -3.11 -3.06 5.87
N LEU A 101 -3.65 -1.85 6.00
CA LEU A 101 -3.62 -1.08 7.24
C LEU A 101 -4.94 -0.33 7.46
N MET A 102 -5.21 0.07 8.71
CA MET A 102 -6.40 0.86 9.03
C MET A 102 -6.35 2.22 8.33
N GLY A 103 -5.21 2.89 8.36
CA GLY A 103 -5.01 4.26 7.91
C GLY A 103 -5.43 5.31 8.95
N ASP A 104 -4.79 6.48 8.86
CA ASP A 104 -5.13 7.63 9.70
C ASP A 104 -6.51 8.20 9.31
N PRO A 105 -7.25 8.83 10.24
CA PRO A 105 -8.42 9.60 9.88
C PRO A 105 -8.04 10.66 8.83
N SER A 106 -8.76 10.73 7.71
CA SER A 106 -8.53 11.76 6.71
C SER A 106 -9.16 13.07 7.15
N GLN A 107 -8.57 14.20 6.75
CA GLN A 107 -9.15 15.52 6.97
C GLN A 107 -10.41 15.73 6.11
N SER A 108 -10.55 15.03 5.00
CA SER A 108 -11.75 14.96 4.19
C SER A 108 -12.60 13.78 4.66
N LYS A 109 -13.68 14.04 5.37
CA LYS A 109 -14.84 13.21 5.76
C LYS A 109 -14.85 11.73 5.29
N SER A 110 -13.84 10.95 5.62
CA SER A 110 -13.89 9.52 5.39
C SER A 110 -14.63 8.85 6.56
N GLN A 111 -15.78 8.27 6.27
CA GLN A 111 -16.52 7.48 7.23
C GLN A 111 -15.74 6.19 7.50
N ASP A 112 -15.51 5.87 8.78
CA ASP A 112 -14.96 4.56 9.15
C ASP A 112 -16.03 3.48 8.89
N LEU A 113 -15.79 2.61 7.92
CA LEU A 113 -16.72 1.54 7.57
C LEU A 113 -16.52 0.28 8.43
N GLY A 114 -15.69 0.34 9.45
CA GLY A 114 -15.53 -0.72 10.46
C GLY A 114 -14.74 -1.94 10.01
N LEU A 115 -14.09 -1.90 8.84
CA LEU A 115 -13.29 -3.03 8.36
C LEU A 115 -11.99 -3.17 9.17
N ILE A 116 -11.70 -4.40 9.58
CA ILE A 116 -10.51 -4.73 10.36
C ILE A 116 -9.44 -5.31 9.41
N PRO A 117 -8.21 -4.73 9.33
CA PRO A 117 -7.16 -5.16 8.42
C PRO A 117 -6.87 -6.67 8.46
N SER A 118 -6.81 -7.29 9.65
CA SER A 118 -6.57 -8.73 9.77
C SER A 118 -7.71 -9.59 9.20
N SER A 119 -8.97 -9.15 9.34
CA SER A 119 -10.12 -9.84 8.74
C SER A 119 -10.10 -9.70 7.22
N VAL A 120 -9.75 -8.52 6.71
CA VAL A 120 -9.59 -8.28 5.27
C VAL A 120 -8.51 -9.21 4.69
N VAL A 121 -7.32 -9.30 5.33
CA VAL A 121 -6.27 -10.23 4.90
C VAL A 121 -6.77 -11.68 4.87
N SER A 122 -7.47 -12.14 5.94
CA SER A 122 -7.99 -13.51 5.98
C SER A 122 -8.96 -13.81 4.83
N ASN A 123 -9.85 -12.86 4.51
CA ASN A 123 -10.81 -13.01 3.42
C ASN A 123 -10.14 -12.99 2.05
N LEU A 124 -9.21 -12.07 1.83
CA LEU A 124 -8.47 -11.97 0.57
C LEU A 124 -7.59 -13.19 0.32
N LYS A 125 -6.93 -13.74 1.35
CA LYS A 125 -6.14 -14.98 1.21
C LYS A 125 -6.97 -16.16 0.76
N LYS A 126 -8.16 -16.35 1.31
CA LYS A 126 -9.08 -17.41 0.86
C LYS A 126 -9.43 -17.31 -0.61
N LYS A 127 -9.50 -16.07 -1.15
CA LYS A 127 -9.93 -15.81 -2.53
C LYS A 127 -8.78 -15.79 -3.53
N TYR A 128 -7.64 -15.20 -3.17
CA TYR A 128 -6.54 -14.93 -4.09
C TYR A 128 -5.28 -15.77 -3.81
N GLU A 129 -5.23 -16.46 -2.66
CA GLU A 129 -4.13 -17.34 -2.21
C GLU A 129 -2.71 -16.82 -2.51
N THR A 130 -2.07 -17.40 -3.53
CA THR A 130 -0.66 -17.10 -3.89
C THR A 130 -0.51 -16.05 -4.99
N LYS A 131 -1.60 -15.44 -5.46
CA LYS A 131 -1.54 -14.48 -6.57
C LYS A 131 -0.94 -13.13 -6.21
N ILE A 132 -0.94 -12.79 -4.91
CA ILE A 132 -0.42 -11.53 -4.40
C ILE A 132 0.00 -11.68 -2.94
N ASP A 133 1.13 -11.10 -2.57
CA ASP A 133 1.60 -11.09 -1.19
C ASP A 133 0.83 -10.06 -0.34
N LEU A 134 0.27 -10.50 0.78
CA LEU A 134 -0.48 -9.65 1.69
C LEU A 134 0.28 -9.43 3.00
N TYR A 135 0.50 -8.18 3.35
CA TYR A 135 1.21 -7.76 4.55
C TYR A 135 0.28 -7.04 5.53
N LEU A 136 0.62 -7.06 6.81
CA LEU A 136 -0.04 -6.28 7.86
C LEU A 136 0.96 -5.35 8.54
N SER A 137 0.50 -4.16 8.96
CA SER A 137 1.32 -3.27 9.77
C SER A 137 1.37 -3.73 11.23
N ILE A 138 2.53 -3.56 11.88
CA ILE A 138 2.68 -3.66 13.34
C ILE A 138 3.22 -2.33 13.86
N SER A 139 2.61 -1.84 14.95
CA SER A 139 3.10 -0.65 15.66
C SER A 139 4.43 -0.95 16.36
N ASN A 140 5.28 0.06 16.49
CA ASN A 140 6.50 0.02 17.30
C ASN A 140 6.22 -0.18 18.82
N LYS A 141 4.97 0.07 19.27
CA LYS A 141 4.47 -0.28 20.60
C LYS A 141 3.40 -1.38 20.48
N PRO A 142 3.81 -2.64 20.37
CA PRO A 142 2.89 -3.71 20.02
C PRO A 142 1.95 -4.06 21.18
N ASN A 143 0.66 -4.22 20.87
CA ASN A 143 -0.31 -4.85 21.75
C ASN A 143 -0.36 -6.36 21.42
N PHE A 144 0.07 -7.22 22.32
CA PHE A 144 0.19 -8.66 22.10
C PHE A 144 -1.13 -9.34 21.75
N LEU A 145 -2.27 -8.90 22.31
CA LEU A 145 -3.59 -9.45 21.95
C LEU A 145 -3.96 -9.13 20.51
N LYS A 146 -3.66 -7.90 20.05
CA LYS A 146 -3.88 -7.49 18.67
C LYS A 146 -2.94 -8.21 17.69
N ILE A 147 -1.68 -8.47 18.12
CA ILE A 147 -0.72 -9.25 17.34
C ILE A 147 -1.21 -10.66 17.12
N GLY A 148 -1.73 -11.34 18.14
CA GLY A 148 -2.27 -12.69 18.01
C GLY A 148 -3.35 -12.81 16.94
N LYS A 149 -4.25 -11.82 16.83
CA LYS A 149 -5.25 -11.76 15.75
C LYS A 149 -4.61 -11.56 14.37
N LYS A 150 -3.56 -10.74 14.28
CA LYS A 150 -2.84 -10.50 13.02
C LYS A 150 -2.06 -11.73 12.56
N ILE A 151 -1.43 -12.47 13.49
CA ILE A 151 -0.74 -13.73 13.19
C ILE A 151 -1.75 -14.78 12.67
N LYS A 152 -2.93 -14.91 13.30
CA LYS A 152 -3.99 -15.82 12.85
C LYS A 152 -4.50 -15.52 11.43
N ALA A 153 -4.42 -14.25 10.98
CA ALA A 153 -4.74 -13.89 9.60
C ALA A 153 -3.72 -14.43 8.59
N ASN A 154 -2.58 -14.94 9.07
CA ASN A 154 -1.51 -15.55 8.27
C ASN A 154 -1.05 -14.67 7.09
N PRO A 155 -0.64 -13.39 7.31
CA PRO A 155 -0.07 -12.57 6.25
C PRO A 155 1.25 -13.17 5.75
N LYS A 156 1.75 -12.73 4.60
CA LYS A 156 3.11 -13.03 4.12
C LYS A 156 4.18 -12.53 5.09
N GLY A 157 3.90 -11.41 5.74
CA GLY A 157 4.80 -10.79 6.71
C GLY A 157 4.19 -9.56 7.35
N PHE A 158 4.99 -8.92 8.18
CA PHE A 158 4.63 -7.70 8.88
C PHE A 158 5.57 -6.56 8.50
N MET A 159 5.03 -5.35 8.34
CA MET A 159 5.80 -4.13 8.17
C MET A 159 5.66 -3.26 9.42
N THR A 160 6.79 -2.80 9.96
CA THR A 160 6.84 -1.90 11.13
C THR A 160 7.26 -0.51 10.67
N GLN A 161 6.75 0.52 11.34
CA GLN A 161 7.33 1.86 11.25
C GLN A 161 8.52 1.92 12.19
N VAL A 162 9.61 2.46 11.70
CA VAL A 162 10.83 2.72 12.47
C VAL A 162 10.75 4.10 13.11
#